data_e5fefabfa022b190dd422934ff832e60
#
_entry.id   e5fefabfa022b190dd422934ff832e60
#
_cell.length_a   1.000
_cell.length_b   1.000
_cell.length_c   1.000
_cell.angle_alpha   90.00
_cell.angle_beta   90.00
_cell.angle_gamma   90.00
#
_symmetry.space_group_name_H-M   'P 1'
#
loop_
_entity.id
_entity.type
_entity.pdbx_description
1 polymer ?
#
loop_
_entity_poly.entity_id
_entity_poly.type
_entity_poly.pdbx_seq_one_letter_code
_entity_poly.pdbx_strand_id
1 'polypeptide(L)'
;VHAVEHLNLDVLYESKIHGLGHIERTLCHGGMSAMDEHLSEADTSLLLDACAYHDIGRSRDGLDFEHGSVAARFIGLVTGRTGEDLLILKAAVEAHSRKEKEMQSVLDKYHPSDMARAKNIAQLLKDADGLDRVRICDLDENFLRRESSVHREPFAHQLYIRYQTVVGLPLVPDFVPEMLKHRNREKVWL
;
A
#
# COMPACT_ATOMS: atom_id res chain seq x y z
N VAL A 1 -1.73 -2.42 13.56
CA VAL A 1 -2.88 -1.98 14.35
C VAL A 1 -2.78 -0.47 14.60
N HIS A 2 -1.65 0.06 15.09
CA HIS A 2 -1.51 1.47 15.47
C HIS A 2 -1.65 2.47 14.29
N ALA A 3 -1.13 2.15 13.11
CA ALA A 3 -1.21 3.00 11.92
C ALA A 3 -2.65 3.20 11.43
N VAL A 4 -3.54 2.26 11.70
CA VAL A 4 -4.94 2.28 11.28
C VAL A 4 -5.82 3.06 12.26
N GLU A 5 -5.55 2.96 13.56
CA GLU A 5 -6.30 3.67 14.61
C GLU A 5 -6.10 5.19 14.54
N HIS A 6 -5.02 5.64 13.87
CA HIS A 6 -4.65 7.05 13.76
C HIS A 6 -4.65 7.57 12.31
N LEU A 7 -5.37 6.86 11.40
CA LEU A 7 -5.50 7.32 10.03
C LEU A 7 -6.16 8.71 9.98
N ASN A 8 -5.43 9.69 9.45
CA ASN A 8 -5.96 11.03 9.25
C ASN A 8 -6.87 11.03 8.01
N LEU A 9 -8.18 10.94 8.24
CA LEU A 9 -9.19 10.87 7.18
C LEU A 9 -9.32 12.19 6.41
N ASP A 10 -9.02 13.33 7.02
CA ASP A 10 -9.21 14.66 6.44
C ASP A 10 -8.26 14.93 5.25
N VAL A 11 -7.17 14.16 5.14
CA VAL A 11 -6.20 14.31 4.04
C VAL A 11 -6.43 13.34 2.89
N LEU A 12 -7.34 12.37 3.05
CA LEU A 12 -7.60 11.37 2.04
C LEU A 12 -8.40 11.95 0.88
N TYR A 13 -8.11 11.48 -0.33
CA TYR A 13 -8.88 11.85 -1.50
C TYR A 13 -10.28 11.25 -1.44
N GLU A 14 -11.32 12.10 -1.51
CA GLU A 14 -12.71 11.66 -1.54
C GLU A 14 -13.07 11.09 -2.91
N SER A 15 -13.21 9.76 -2.99
CA SER A 15 -13.55 9.07 -4.23
C SER A 15 -14.15 7.69 -3.93
N LYS A 16 -15.00 7.22 -4.84
CA LYS A 16 -15.49 5.83 -4.82
C LYS A 16 -14.42 4.83 -5.30
N ILE A 17 -13.41 5.30 -6.05
CA ILE A 17 -12.36 4.47 -6.64
C ILE A 17 -11.08 4.52 -5.79
N HIS A 18 -10.62 5.72 -5.42
CA HIS A 18 -9.34 5.96 -4.73
C HIS A 18 -9.50 6.49 -3.30
N GLY A 19 -10.72 6.49 -2.75
CA GLY A 19 -11.01 6.98 -1.41
C GLY A 19 -10.75 5.93 -0.32
N LEU A 20 -11.35 6.14 0.84
CA LEU A 20 -11.13 5.36 2.06
C LEU A 20 -11.17 3.84 1.84
N GLY A 21 -12.15 3.33 1.09
CA GLY A 21 -12.27 1.89 0.86
C GLY A 21 -11.06 1.29 0.11
N HIS A 22 -10.47 2.03 -0.83
CA HIS A 22 -9.21 1.65 -1.47
C HIS A 22 -8.05 1.64 -0.46
N ILE A 23 -7.92 2.70 0.32
CA ILE A 23 -6.86 2.83 1.32
C ILE A 23 -6.92 1.68 2.34
N GLU A 24 -8.10 1.34 2.84
CA GLU A 24 -8.27 0.24 3.80
C GLU A 24 -7.88 -1.12 3.22
N ARG A 25 -8.25 -1.41 1.96
CA ARG A 25 -7.84 -2.67 1.31
C ARG A 25 -6.34 -2.67 1.00
N THR A 26 -5.76 -1.56 0.57
CA THR A 26 -4.31 -1.43 0.37
C THR A 26 -3.55 -1.62 1.69
N LEU A 27 -4.05 -1.11 2.82
CA LEU A 27 -3.50 -1.37 4.15
C LEU A 27 -3.56 -2.86 4.51
N CYS A 28 -4.66 -3.56 4.18
CA CYS A 28 -4.75 -5.01 4.37
C CYS A 28 -3.67 -5.75 3.56
N HIS A 29 -3.53 -5.43 2.28
CA HIS A 29 -2.52 -6.04 1.41
C HIS A 29 -1.10 -5.74 1.90
N GLY A 30 -0.80 -4.49 2.29
CA GLY A 30 0.49 -4.09 2.84
C GLY A 30 0.82 -4.81 4.15
N GLY A 31 -0.14 -4.94 5.05
CA GLY A 31 0.02 -5.68 6.30
C GLY A 31 0.30 -7.18 6.08
N MET A 32 -0.38 -7.81 5.13
CA MET A 32 -0.10 -9.20 4.74
C MET A 32 1.28 -9.33 4.11
N SER A 33 1.66 -8.39 3.22
CA SER A 33 3.02 -8.37 2.64
C SER A 33 4.10 -8.25 3.69
N ALA A 34 3.90 -7.38 4.70
CA ALA A 34 4.85 -7.24 5.79
C ALA A 34 5.04 -8.55 6.58
N MET A 35 3.97 -9.31 6.79
CA MET A 35 4.05 -10.61 7.47
C MET A 35 4.75 -11.68 6.64
N ASP A 36 4.45 -11.78 5.34
CA ASP A 36 5.02 -12.81 4.48
C ASP A 36 6.50 -12.56 4.16
N GLU A 37 6.87 -11.30 4.01
CA GLU A 37 8.25 -10.86 3.76
C GLU A 37 9.05 -10.70 5.08
N HIS A 38 8.46 -11.04 6.22
CA HIS A 38 9.08 -10.97 7.55
C HIS A 38 9.72 -9.60 7.86
N LEU A 39 9.02 -8.51 7.51
CA LEU A 39 9.53 -7.17 7.78
C LEU A 39 9.72 -6.91 9.27
N SER A 40 10.71 -6.07 9.58
CA SER A 40 10.86 -5.51 10.92
C SER A 40 9.62 -4.69 11.31
N GLU A 41 9.42 -4.45 12.61
CA GLU A 41 8.33 -3.58 13.08
C GLU A 41 8.46 -2.17 12.48
N ALA A 42 9.68 -1.64 12.37
CA ALA A 42 9.94 -0.33 11.78
C ALA A 42 9.55 -0.29 10.29
N ASP A 43 9.94 -1.31 9.51
CA ASP A 43 9.62 -1.38 8.08
C ASP A 43 8.14 -1.67 7.85
N THR A 44 7.51 -2.47 8.70
CA THR A 44 6.07 -2.68 8.68
C THR A 44 5.32 -1.37 8.90
N SER A 45 5.71 -0.60 9.91
CA SER A 45 5.13 0.71 10.17
C SER A 45 5.33 1.68 9.00
N LEU A 46 6.51 1.67 8.39
CA LEU A 46 6.82 2.52 7.23
C LEU A 46 6.00 2.14 5.99
N LEU A 47 5.84 0.84 5.72
CA LEU A 47 5.01 0.34 4.63
C LEU A 47 3.54 0.68 4.84
N LEU A 48 3.03 0.57 6.08
CA LEU A 48 1.64 0.93 6.38
C LEU A 48 1.39 2.44 6.21
N ASP A 49 2.34 3.31 6.60
CA ASP A 49 2.25 4.74 6.30
C ASP A 49 2.23 5.00 4.78
N ALA A 50 3.05 4.29 4.02
CA ALA A 50 3.04 4.37 2.57
C ALA A 50 1.67 3.95 2.00
N CYS A 51 1.11 2.81 2.44
CA CYS A 51 -0.21 2.34 2.03
C CYS A 51 -1.34 3.30 2.40
N ALA A 52 -1.26 3.92 3.59
CA ALA A 52 -2.28 4.85 4.08
C ALA A 52 -2.35 6.14 3.26
N TYR A 53 -1.21 6.64 2.81
CA TYR A 53 -1.11 8.01 2.31
C TYR A 53 -0.54 8.15 0.90
N HIS A 54 -0.40 7.05 0.13
CA HIS A 54 0.16 7.12 -1.23
C HIS A 54 -0.66 7.99 -2.18
N ASP A 55 -1.97 8.02 -2.01
CA ASP A 55 -2.95 8.68 -2.90
C ASP A 55 -3.39 10.08 -2.44
N ILE A 56 -2.84 10.64 -1.36
CA ILE A 56 -3.20 11.99 -0.86
C ILE A 56 -2.89 13.12 -1.85
N GLY A 57 -2.11 12.87 -2.87
CA GLY A 57 -1.82 13.82 -3.93
C GLY A 57 -2.82 13.82 -5.09
N ARG A 58 -3.83 12.95 -5.07
CA ARG A 58 -4.84 12.88 -6.13
C ARG A 58 -5.78 14.07 -6.10
N SER A 59 -6.19 14.49 -7.30
CA SER A 59 -7.25 15.49 -7.53
C SER A 59 -8.33 14.97 -8.49
N ARG A 60 -8.19 13.75 -9.02
CA ARG A 60 -9.12 13.11 -9.97
C ARG A 60 -8.95 11.60 -9.96
N ASP A 61 -9.99 10.87 -10.38
CA ASP A 61 -9.99 9.40 -10.47
C ASP A 61 -9.32 8.85 -11.74
N GLY A 62 -9.11 9.67 -12.75
CA GLY A 62 -8.48 9.26 -14.00
C GLY A 62 -6.98 9.02 -13.89
N LEU A 63 -6.35 8.71 -15.03
CA LEU A 63 -4.92 8.50 -15.14
C LEU A 63 -4.17 9.76 -14.69
N ASP A 64 -3.33 9.61 -13.67
CA ASP A 64 -2.55 10.68 -13.07
C ASP A 64 -1.20 10.11 -12.59
N PHE A 65 -0.14 10.35 -13.36
CA PHE A 65 1.21 9.90 -12.99
C PHE A 65 1.89 10.82 -11.98
N GLU A 66 1.33 12.00 -11.70
CA GLU A 66 1.97 12.99 -10.83
C GLU A 66 1.48 12.94 -9.39
N HIS A 67 0.34 12.26 -9.11
CA HIS A 67 -0.23 12.24 -7.76
C HIS A 67 0.76 11.72 -6.70
N GLY A 68 1.59 10.73 -7.02
CA GLY A 68 2.62 10.22 -6.11
C GLY A 68 3.69 11.27 -5.79
N SER A 69 4.11 12.09 -6.78
CA SER A 69 5.06 13.17 -6.52
C SER A 69 4.45 14.31 -5.70
N VAL A 70 3.15 14.55 -5.85
CA VAL A 70 2.41 15.51 -5.03
C VAL A 70 2.30 14.96 -3.60
N ALA A 71 1.86 13.69 -3.43
CA ALA A 71 1.77 13.04 -2.12
C ALA A 71 3.12 13.08 -1.38
N ALA A 72 4.23 12.79 -2.06
CA ALA A 72 5.56 12.80 -1.48
C ALA A 72 5.99 14.17 -0.90
N ARG A 73 5.40 15.28 -1.36
CA ARG A 73 5.68 16.62 -0.78
C ARG A 73 5.06 16.78 0.60
N PHE A 74 3.91 16.18 0.84
CA PHE A 74 3.11 16.39 2.04
C PHE A 74 3.21 15.24 3.05
N ILE A 75 3.65 14.06 2.62
CA ILE A 75 3.59 12.85 3.45
C ILE A 75 4.35 12.97 4.78
N GLY A 76 5.45 13.74 4.82
CA GLY A 76 6.18 14.01 6.06
C GLY A 76 5.37 14.81 7.08
N LEU A 77 4.50 15.71 6.62
CA LEU A 77 3.61 16.48 7.51
C LEU A 77 2.49 15.61 8.08
N VAL A 78 2.01 14.65 7.27
CA VAL A 78 0.90 13.78 7.67
C VAL A 78 1.38 12.68 8.62
N THR A 79 2.56 12.10 8.37
CA THR A 79 3.07 10.96 9.13
C THR A 79 4.00 11.35 10.28
N GLY A 80 4.53 12.57 10.29
CA GLY A 80 5.54 13.00 11.25
C GLY A 80 6.91 12.33 11.06
N ARG A 81 7.10 11.52 9.99
CA ARG A 81 8.39 10.89 9.70
C ARG A 81 9.48 11.91 9.38
N THR A 82 10.70 11.61 9.79
CA THR A 82 11.89 12.43 9.58
C THR A 82 13.09 11.58 9.16
N GLY A 83 14.19 12.22 8.79
CA GLY A 83 15.45 11.53 8.46
C GLY A 83 15.30 10.50 7.34
N GLU A 84 15.97 9.36 7.52
CA GLU A 84 16.03 8.29 6.51
C GLU A 84 14.65 7.70 6.19
N ASP A 85 13.81 7.45 7.20
CA ASP A 85 12.46 6.93 6.99
C ASP A 85 11.62 7.85 6.13
N LEU A 86 11.75 9.18 6.27
CA LEU A 86 11.05 10.13 5.42
C LEU A 86 11.56 10.08 3.97
N LEU A 87 12.86 9.93 3.75
CA LEU A 87 13.42 9.83 2.40
C LEU A 87 12.91 8.58 1.70
N ILE A 88 12.93 7.44 2.38
CA ILE A 88 12.41 6.17 1.89
C ILE A 88 10.91 6.26 1.59
N LEU A 89 10.14 6.84 2.51
CA LEU A 89 8.68 6.99 2.35
C LEU A 89 8.33 7.85 1.14
N LYS A 90 9.00 9.01 0.97
CA LYS A 90 8.82 9.88 -0.20
C LYS A 90 9.16 9.15 -1.50
N ALA A 91 10.28 8.44 -1.51
CA ALA A 91 10.72 7.68 -2.68
C ALA A 91 9.71 6.59 -3.05
N ALA A 92 9.23 5.82 -2.09
CA ALA A 92 8.25 4.76 -2.30
C ALA A 92 6.92 5.32 -2.82
N VAL A 93 6.44 6.41 -2.21
CA VAL A 93 5.17 7.04 -2.58
C VAL A 93 5.25 7.70 -3.96
N GLU A 94 6.35 8.36 -4.33
CA GLU A 94 6.48 8.85 -5.71
C GLU A 94 6.61 7.69 -6.72
N ALA A 95 7.38 6.66 -6.38
CA ALA A 95 7.62 5.53 -7.28
C ALA A 95 6.35 4.72 -7.58
N HIS A 96 5.36 4.68 -6.66
CA HIS A 96 4.17 3.85 -6.86
C HIS A 96 3.37 4.26 -8.11
N SER A 97 3.27 5.56 -8.39
CA SER A 97 2.54 6.10 -9.54
C SER A 97 3.33 6.12 -10.86
N ARG A 98 4.63 5.77 -10.81
CA ARG A 98 5.52 5.78 -11.99
C ARG A 98 5.63 4.40 -12.62
N LYS A 99 6.04 4.38 -13.91
CA LYS A 99 6.34 3.13 -14.62
C LYS A 99 7.53 2.43 -13.96
N GLU A 100 7.56 1.10 -14.05
CA GLU A 100 8.60 0.28 -13.42
C GLU A 100 10.02 0.71 -13.80
N LYS A 101 10.26 1.02 -15.09
CA LYS A 101 11.55 1.50 -15.58
C LYS A 101 12.02 2.83 -14.97
N GLU A 102 11.12 3.60 -14.38
CA GLU A 102 11.39 4.90 -13.78
C GLU A 102 11.66 4.77 -12.26
N MET A 103 11.35 3.63 -11.66
CA MET A 103 11.46 3.45 -10.22
C MET A 103 12.85 3.78 -9.69
N GLN A 104 13.92 3.27 -10.33
CA GLN A 104 15.27 3.52 -9.86
C GLN A 104 15.61 5.02 -9.86
N SER A 105 15.26 5.75 -10.92
CA SER A 105 15.53 7.19 -10.99
C SER A 105 14.75 8.00 -9.95
N VAL A 106 13.55 7.53 -9.57
CA VAL A 106 12.77 8.13 -8.47
C VAL A 106 13.44 7.87 -7.13
N LEU A 107 13.90 6.64 -6.88
CA LEU A 107 14.62 6.32 -5.64
C LEU A 107 15.90 7.16 -5.52
N ASP A 108 16.68 7.27 -6.61
CA ASP A 108 17.92 8.05 -6.66
C ASP A 108 17.67 9.54 -6.35
N LYS A 109 16.54 10.09 -6.79
CA LYS A 109 16.15 11.50 -6.55
C LYS A 109 16.10 11.85 -5.06
N TYR A 110 15.69 10.91 -4.20
CA TYR A 110 15.55 11.15 -2.76
C TYR A 110 16.80 10.82 -1.94
N HIS A 111 17.80 10.19 -2.57
CA HIS A 111 19.10 9.85 -1.96
C HIS A 111 18.99 9.12 -0.61
N PRO A 112 18.13 8.08 -0.46
CA PRO A 112 18.15 7.30 0.77
C PRO A 112 19.50 6.60 0.94
N SER A 113 20.00 6.53 2.17
CA SER A 113 21.27 5.85 2.46
C SER A 113 21.16 4.34 2.32
N ASP A 114 19.98 3.78 2.63
CA ASP A 114 19.65 2.36 2.40
C ASP A 114 18.75 2.21 1.16
N MET A 115 19.38 2.16 0.00
CA MET A 115 18.69 2.01 -1.29
C MET A 115 17.95 0.67 -1.41
N ALA A 116 18.50 -0.40 -0.79
CA ALA A 116 17.86 -1.71 -0.83
C ALA A 116 16.53 -1.70 -0.04
N ARG A 117 16.53 -1.08 1.14
CA ARG A 117 15.34 -0.86 1.96
C ARG A 117 14.32 0.02 1.24
N ALA A 118 14.75 1.11 0.62
CA ALA A 118 13.88 1.99 -0.15
C ALA A 118 13.19 1.26 -1.31
N LYS A 119 13.96 0.47 -2.07
CA LYS A 119 13.44 -0.35 -3.16
C LYS A 119 12.45 -1.39 -2.66
N ASN A 120 12.75 -2.04 -1.53
CA ASN A 120 11.86 -3.03 -0.92
C ASN A 120 10.50 -2.42 -0.56
N ILE A 121 10.47 -1.31 0.16
CA ILE A 121 9.24 -0.61 0.55
C ILE A 121 8.46 -0.13 -0.69
N ALA A 122 9.14 0.42 -1.71
CA ALA A 122 8.51 0.86 -2.94
C ALA A 122 7.84 -0.29 -3.70
N GLN A 123 8.48 -1.44 -3.79
CA GLN A 123 7.94 -2.62 -4.46
C GLN A 123 6.72 -3.18 -3.72
N LEU A 124 6.81 -3.27 -2.39
CA LEU A 124 5.70 -3.77 -1.57
C LEU A 124 4.49 -2.83 -1.61
N LEU A 125 4.69 -1.52 -1.61
CA LEU A 125 3.62 -0.54 -1.82
C LEU A 125 2.96 -0.72 -3.19
N LYS A 126 3.76 -0.83 -4.26
CA LYS A 126 3.23 -1.02 -5.62
C LYS A 126 2.44 -2.32 -5.76
N ASP A 127 2.84 -3.38 -5.06
CA ASP A 127 2.11 -4.64 -5.06
C ASP A 127 0.82 -4.54 -4.25
N ALA A 128 0.85 -3.87 -3.09
CA ALA A 128 -0.34 -3.66 -2.27
C ALA A 128 -1.42 -2.83 -2.99
N ASP A 129 -1.03 -1.73 -3.65
CA ASP A 129 -1.93 -0.94 -4.51
C ASP A 129 -2.37 -1.74 -5.76
N GLY A 130 -1.41 -2.46 -6.38
CA GLY A 130 -1.66 -3.31 -7.54
C GLY A 130 -2.70 -4.39 -7.28
N LEU A 131 -2.66 -5.06 -6.14
CA LEU A 131 -3.65 -6.07 -5.75
C LEU A 131 -5.06 -5.49 -5.65
N ASP A 132 -5.22 -4.24 -5.20
CA ASP A 132 -6.52 -3.61 -5.12
C ASP A 132 -7.08 -3.15 -6.48
N ARG A 133 -6.34 -3.30 -7.59
CA ARG A 133 -6.87 -3.05 -8.96
C ARG A 133 -8.01 -3.99 -9.34
N VAL A 134 -8.30 -5.03 -8.56
CA VAL A 134 -9.55 -5.82 -8.66
C VAL A 134 -10.79 -4.93 -8.64
N ARG A 135 -10.74 -3.78 -7.93
CA ARG A 135 -11.84 -2.79 -7.85
C ARG A 135 -12.23 -2.18 -9.19
N ILE A 136 -11.30 -2.14 -10.13
CA ILE A 136 -11.48 -1.58 -11.49
C ILE A 136 -11.34 -2.65 -12.58
N CYS A 137 -11.37 -3.93 -12.20
CA CYS A 137 -11.23 -5.07 -13.12
C CYS A 137 -9.94 -5.03 -13.97
N ASP A 138 -8.83 -4.56 -13.39
CA ASP A 138 -7.57 -4.30 -14.10
C ASP A 138 -6.35 -4.84 -13.30
N LEU A 139 -6.55 -5.87 -12.48
CA LEU A 139 -5.45 -6.61 -11.87
C LEU A 139 -4.80 -7.50 -12.92
N ASP A 140 -3.49 -7.35 -13.08
CA ASP A 140 -2.63 -8.21 -13.89
C ASP A 140 -1.46 -8.67 -13.02
N GLU A 141 -1.38 -9.97 -12.75
CA GLU A 141 -0.35 -10.59 -11.91
C GLU A 141 1.07 -10.37 -12.43
N ASN A 142 1.24 -10.17 -13.74
CA ASN A 142 2.54 -9.89 -14.34
C ASN A 142 3.16 -8.55 -13.88
N PHE A 143 2.35 -7.67 -13.31
CA PHE A 143 2.81 -6.43 -12.70
C PHE A 143 3.06 -6.52 -11.19
N LEU A 144 2.81 -7.67 -10.58
CA LEU A 144 3.19 -7.92 -9.19
C LEU A 144 4.66 -8.37 -9.12
N ARG A 145 5.37 -7.94 -8.09
CA ARG A 145 6.83 -8.10 -7.98
C ARG A 145 7.23 -9.21 -7.03
N ARG A 146 6.33 -9.55 -6.13
CA ARG A 146 6.56 -10.60 -5.12
C ARG A 146 5.71 -11.82 -5.42
N GLU A 147 6.31 -12.99 -5.31
CA GLU A 147 5.59 -14.26 -5.41
C GLU A 147 4.46 -14.33 -4.38
N SER A 148 4.73 -13.86 -3.16
CA SER A 148 3.73 -13.74 -2.11
C SER A 148 2.53 -12.86 -2.52
N SER A 149 2.74 -11.82 -3.33
CA SER A 149 1.68 -10.96 -3.86
C SER A 149 0.88 -11.66 -4.96
N VAL A 150 1.54 -12.39 -5.88
CA VAL A 150 0.88 -13.17 -6.92
C VAL A 150 -0.07 -14.20 -6.29
N HIS A 151 0.37 -14.93 -5.28
CA HIS A 151 -0.45 -15.91 -4.57
C HIS A 151 -1.67 -15.30 -3.86
N ARG A 152 -1.71 -13.97 -3.66
CA ARG A 152 -2.83 -13.27 -3.00
C ARG A 152 -3.91 -12.76 -3.96
N GLU A 153 -3.78 -12.93 -5.27
CA GLU A 153 -4.82 -12.52 -6.22
C GLU A 153 -6.22 -13.04 -5.84
N PRO A 154 -6.41 -14.34 -5.51
CA PRO A 154 -7.72 -14.83 -5.10
C PRO A 154 -8.26 -14.15 -3.82
N PHE A 155 -7.38 -13.83 -2.87
CA PHE A 155 -7.74 -13.10 -1.67
C PHE A 155 -8.14 -11.65 -1.99
N ALA A 156 -7.45 -10.98 -2.91
CA ALA A 156 -7.78 -9.62 -3.32
C ALA A 156 -9.22 -9.52 -3.87
N HIS A 157 -9.64 -10.48 -4.70
CA HIS A 157 -11.02 -10.58 -5.18
C HIS A 157 -12.02 -10.80 -4.05
N GLN A 158 -11.73 -11.72 -3.13
CA GLN A 158 -12.61 -11.99 -1.98
C GLN A 158 -12.74 -10.77 -1.06
N LEU A 159 -11.63 -10.09 -0.77
CA LEU A 159 -11.59 -8.88 0.03
C LEU A 159 -12.45 -7.77 -0.59
N TYR A 160 -12.31 -7.55 -1.90
CA TYR A 160 -13.10 -6.56 -2.62
C TYR A 160 -14.60 -6.87 -2.58
N ILE A 161 -15.01 -8.12 -2.89
CA ILE A 161 -16.41 -8.55 -2.86
C ILE A 161 -16.99 -8.36 -1.45
N ARG A 162 -16.26 -8.78 -0.41
CA ARG A 162 -16.69 -8.63 0.97
C ARG A 162 -16.90 -7.17 1.35
N TYR A 163 -16.00 -6.30 0.91
CA TYR A 163 -16.10 -4.87 1.14
C TYR A 163 -17.35 -4.24 0.51
N GLN A 164 -17.83 -4.76 -0.61
CA GLN A 164 -19.06 -4.31 -1.27
C GLN A 164 -20.34 -4.80 -0.57
N THR A 165 -20.26 -5.90 0.16
CA THR A 165 -21.44 -6.56 0.78
C THR A 165 -21.68 -6.16 2.23
N VAL A 166 -20.71 -5.57 2.90
CA VAL A 166 -20.83 -5.13 4.30
C VAL A 166 -21.40 -3.72 4.32
N VAL A 167 -22.58 -3.57 4.90
CA VAL A 167 -23.23 -2.28 5.14
C VAL A 167 -22.58 -1.63 6.38
N GLY A 168 -21.83 -0.58 6.16
CA GLY A 168 -20.96 0.04 7.16
C GLY A 168 -19.51 -0.41 6.94
N LEU A 169 -18.62 0.56 6.82
CA LEU A 169 -17.19 0.30 6.57
C LEU A 169 -16.63 -0.53 7.72
N PRO A 170 -16.25 -1.81 7.47
CA PRO A 170 -15.47 -2.52 8.46
C PRO A 170 -14.10 -1.84 8.50
N LEU A 171 -13.75 -1.31 9.64
CA LEU A 171 -12.42 -0.76 9.84
C LEU A 171 -11.39 -1.88 9.67
N VAL A 172 -10.19 -1.55 9.20
CA VAL A 172 -9.07 -2.50 9.06
C VAL A 172 -8.89 -3.44 10.26
N PRO A 173 -9.14 -3.03 11.53
CA PRO A 173 -9.12 -3.93 12.68
C PRO A 173 -10.03 -5.15 12.54
N ASP A 174 -11.14 -5.06 11.82
CA ASP A 174 -12.06 -6.18 11.61
C ASP A 174 -11.50 -7.23 10.65
N PHE A 175 -10.52 -6.87 9.80
CA PHE A 175 -9.87 -7.77 8.86
C PHE A 175 -8.66 -8.51 9.46
N VAL A 176 -8.06 -8.02 10.53
CA VAL A 176 -6.89 -8.67 11.16
C VAL A 176 -7.15 -10.15 11.49
N PRO A 177 -8.29 -10.54 12.10
CA PRO A 177 -8.60 -11.95 12.35
C PRO A 177 -8.71 -12.76 11.06
N GLU A 178 -9.22 -12.18 9.98
CA GLU A 178 -9.35 -12.83 8.67
C GLU A 178 -7.99 -13.04 8.01
N MET A 179 -7.14 -12.02 8.04
CA MET A 179 -5.75 -12.10 7.56
C MET A 179 -4.98 -13.23 8.24
N LEU A 180 -5.12 -13.34 9.56
CA LEU A 180 -4.47 -14.43 10.34
C LEU A 180 -5.02 -15.81 9.99
N LYS A 181 -6.32 -15.93 9.67
CA LYS A 181 -6.91 -17.20 9.22
C LYS A 181 -6.38 -17.65 7.88
N HIS A 182 -6.21 -16.74 6.90
CA HIS A 182 -5.63 -17.07 5.60
C HIS A 182 -4.18 -17.55 5.75
N ARG A 183 -3.35 -16.83 6.51
CA ARG A 183 -1.97 -17.24 6.80
C ARG A 183 -1.87 -18.65 7.39
N ASN A 184 -2.80 -19.03 8.26
CA ASN A 184 -2.81 -20.36 8.88
C ASN A 184 -3.27 -21.46 7.93
N ARG A 185 -4.09 -21.17 6.91
CA ARG A 185 -4.51 -22.14 5.90
C ARG A 185 -3.41 -22.48 4.91
N GLU A 186 -2.61 -21.49 4.50
CA GLU A 186 -1.47 -21.71 3.60
C GLU A 186 -0.38 -22.60 4.23
N LYS A 187 -0.22 -22.56 5.56
CA LYS A 187 0.72 -23.45 6.29
C LYS A 187 0.26 -24.91 6.41
N VAL A 188 -0.99 -25.23 6.08
CA VAL A 188 -1.54 -26.59 6.17
C VAL A 188 -1.23 -27.41 4.89
N TRP A 189 -0.72 -26.77 3.83
CA TRP A 189 -0.44 -27.43 2.55
C TRP A 189 1.08 -27.57 2.25
N LEU A 190 1.94 -27.31 3.24
CA LEU A 190 3.36 -27.66 3.25
C LEU A 190 3.63 -28.80 4.24
#